data_10c1563ab7f89b136461591159891956
#
_entry.id   10c1563ab7f89b136461591159891956
#
_cell.length_a   1.000
_cell.length_b   1.000
_cell.length_c   1.000
_cell.angle_alpha   90.00
_cell.angle_beta   90.00
_cell.angle_gamma   90.00
#
_symmetry.space_group_name_H-M   'P 1'
#
loop_
_entity.id
_entity.type
_entity.pdbx_description
1 polymer ?
#
loop_
_entity_poly.entity_id
_entity_poly.type
_entity_poly.pdbx_seq_one_letter_code
_entity_poly.pdbx_strand_id
1 'polypeptide(L)'
;AWKHWSRVWDLDFNWVKSRFDQQAYEGGKSPMHTKGIPVSRWIDGVLEDKENITQKDNIRAMVLWGHAPNSQTRGKEMKTAMEKLDLMVIIDPYPTVSAVMHDRKDGVYLLPASTQFETYGSLTASNRSLQWRDRVIAPLFESLPDHTIMYKFARKFGFDKEFTKNIKVVNEEPYIEDITREFNGGMWTIGYTGQSPERLKLQQKNWHTFNTTSLKAEGGPVDGEYYGLPWPCWGTPEMKHPGTPNLYDPSKPVAEGGLNFRARFGVEHEGVNLLAEGSFPVGNELRDGHPEFSMAMLERLGWDSDLTAAEKAAIAKVAGSKTNWKTDLSGGIQRVAIKHGCAPFGNAKARVKVWTFPDPVPVHREPLYTSRRDLVAKYPTYEDRKSHYRLPTRYESIQSTDHTGQYPLILTSGRLVEYEGGGDESRSNPWLAELQQEMFAEINPKDANDNGIKDGLDIWLEGAEGARLKVKAMITRRVAPGVVFMPFHFGGHFEGKDLRNKYPKGSDPYVLGEAANTALTYGYDSVTQMQETKCSLCKIELA
;
A
#
# COMPACT_ATOMS: atom_id res chain seq x y z
N ALA A 1 -14.84 -7.21 3.09
CA ALA A 1 -14.03 -6.89 1.90
C ALA A 1 -14.49 -7.68 0.68
N TRP A 2 -14.47 -9.02 0.70
CA TRP A 2 -14.75 -9.87 -0.46
C TRP A 2 -16.12 -9.65 -1.11
N LYS A 3 -17.17 -9.47 -0.31
CA LYS A 3 -18.50 -9.16 -0.83
C LYS A 3 -18.56 -7.82 -1.56
N HIS A 4 -17.70 -6.91 -1.18
CA HIS A 4 -17.57 -5.62 -1.84
C HIS A 4 -16.85 -5.76 -3.19
N TRP A 5 -15.75 -6.49 -3.22
CA TRP A 5 -15.01 -6.75 -4.45
C TRP A 5 -15.82 -7.55 -5.47
N SER A 6 -16.61 -8.54 -5.03
CA SER A 6 -17.49 -9.26 -5.95
C SER A 6 -18.50 -8.33 -6.66
N ARG A 7 -18.93 -7.24 -5.99
CA ARG A 7 -19.75 -6.22 -6.61
C ARG A 7 -19.02 -5.38 -7.65
N VAL A 8 -17.77 -4.99 -7.35
CA VAL A 8 -16.95 -4.26 -8.34
C VAL A 8 -16.88 -5.04 -9.63
N TRP A 9 -16.70 -6.34 -9.54
CA TRP A 9 -16.62 -7.23 -10.70
C TRP A 9 -17.99 -7.71 -11.20
N ASP A 10 -19.08 -7.27 -10.59
CA ASP A 10 -20.44 -7.76 -10.87
C ASP A 10 -20.54 -9.30 -10.85
N LEU A 11 -19.83 -9.94 -9.92
CA LEU A 11 -19.83 -11.38 -9.75
C LEU A 11 -20.70 -11.80 -8.58
N ASP A 12 -21.33 -12.97 -8.71
CA ASP A 12 -22.00 -13.59 -7.59
C ASP A 12 -20.99 -13.89 -6.48
N PHE A 13 -21.28 -13.39 -5.29
CA PHE A 13 -20.43 -13.61 -4.13
C PHE A 13 -20.28 -15.10 -3.79
N ASN A 14 -21.32 -15.91 -4.00
CA ASN A 14 -21.24 -17.33 -3.73
C ASN A 14 -20.31 -18.05 -4.72
N TRP A 15 -20.27 -17.59 -5.97
CA TRP A 15 -19.27 -18.06 -6.93
C TRP A 15 -17.85 -17.72 -6.47
N VAL A 16 -17.57 -16.48 -6.11
CA VAL A 16 -16.26 -16.04 -5.58
C VAL A 16 -15.91 -16.87 -4.34
N LYS A 17 -16.84 -17.00 -3.39
CA LYS A 17 -16.64 -17.81 -2.18
C LYS A 17 -16.30 -19.26 -2.48
N SER A 18 -16.99 -19.88 -3.44
CA SER A 18 -16.75 -21.28 -3.79
C SER A 18 -15.32 -21.53 -4.29
N ARG A 19 -14.70 -20.56 -4.97
CA ARG A 19 -13.32 -20.67 -5.44
C ARG A 19 -12.33 -20.73 -4.28
N PHE A 20 -12.57 -19.97 -3.23
CA PHE A 20 -11.76 -20.04 -2.01
C PHE A 20 -12.08 -21.30 -1.19
N ASP A 21 -13.33 -21.71 -1.12
CA ASP A 21 -13.74 -22.89 -0.35
C ASP A 21 -13.14 -24.18 -0.93
N GLN A 22 -12.89 -24.26 -2.24
CA GLN A 22 -12.17 -25.37 -2.87
C GLN A 22 -10.74 -25.55 -2.34
N GLN A 23 -10.17 -24.50 -1.77
CA GLN A 23 -8.85 -24.48 -1.16
C GLN A 23 -8.91 -24.51 0.37
N ALA A 24 -9.99 -25.04 0.92
CA ALA A 24 -10.19 -25.10 2.36
C ALA A 24 -9.04 -25.81 3.08
N TYR A 25 -8.63 -25.24 4.21
CA TYR A 25 -7.64 -25.85 5.10
C TYR A 25 -8.24 -27.02 5.86
N GLU A 26 -7.39 -27.82 6.49
CA GLU A 26 -7.84 -28.83 7.45
C GLU A 26 -8.79 -28.22 8.47
N GLY A 27 -9.93 -28.91 8.71
CA GLY A 27 -11.01 -28.37 9.53
C GLY A 27 -12.00 -27.46 8.79
N GLY A 28 -11.96 -27.41 7.45
CA GLY A 28 -12.98 -26.76 6.62
C GLY A 28 -12.92 -25.22 6.60
N LYS A 29 -11.85 -24.61 7.08
CA LYS A 29 -11.71 -23.15 7.04
C LYS A 29 -11.27 -22.69 5.66
N SER A 30 -12.13 -21.90 5.02
CA SER A 30 -11.81 -21.25 3.76
C SER A 30 -10.70 -20.21 3.92
N PRO A 31 -9.74 -20.11 2.96
CA PRO A 31 -8.74 -19.05 2.92
C PRO A 31 -9.34 -17.65 2.99
N MET A 32 -10.58 -17.47 2.53
CA MET A 32 -11.31 -16.19 2.63
C MET A 32 -11.50 -15.71 4.08
N HIS A 33 -11.53 -16.63 5.03
CA HIS A 33 -11.76 -16.36 6.46
C HIS A 33 -10.50 -16.54 7.31
N THR A 34 -9.37 -16.88 6.71
CA THR A 34 -8.10 -17.01 7.40
C THR A 34 -7.26 -15.76 7.24
N LYS A 35 -6.32 -15.55 8.16
CA LYS A 35 -5.36 -14.47 8.07
C LYS A 35 -4.31 -14.82 7.03
N GLY A 36 -4.03 -13.91 6.11
CA GLY A 36 -2.89 -14.04 5.20
C GLY A 36 -1.56 -13.74 5.90
N ILE A 37 -0.46 -14.06 5.23
CA ILE A 37 0.88 -13.70 5.68
C ILE A 37 1.12 -12.22 5.33
N PRO A 38 1.54 -11.36 6.28
CA PRO A 38 1.90 -10.00 5.99
C PRO A 38 3.09 -9.91 5.03
N VAL A 39 3.12 -8.87 4.19
CA VAL A 39 4.24 -8.65 3.25
C VAL A 39 5.59 -8.59 3.98
N SER A 40 5.67 -7.99 5.16
CA SER A 40 6.87 -7.97 5.99
C SER A 40 7.35 -9.36 6.45
N ARG A 41 6.50 -10.38 6.35
CA ARG A 41 6.75 -11.73 6.85
C ARG A 41 6.66 -12.82 5.77
N TRP A 42 6.64 -12.47 4.48
CA TRP A 42 6.58 -13.48 3.41
C TRP A 42 7.79 -14.41 3.42
N ILE A 43 8.96 -13.88 3.82
CA ILE A 43 10.19 -14.66 3.95
C ILE A 43 9.99 -15.80 4.96
N ASP A 44 9.38 -15.52 6.10
CA ASP A 44 9.04 -16.53 7.10
C ASP A 44 8.01 -17.51 6.57
N GLY A 45 7.06 -17.03 5.76
CA GLY A 45 6.10 -17.90 5.07
C GLY A 45 6.74 -18.94 4.14
N VAL A 46 7.96 -18.67 3.67
CA VAL A 46 8.76 -19.61 2.87
C VAL A 46 9.68 -20.48 3.74
N LEU A 47 10.35 -19.85 4.73
CA LEU A 47 11.50 -20.45 5.43
C LEU A 47 11.13 -21.14 6.75
N GLU A 48 10.07 -20.71 7.43
CA GLU A 48 9.66 -21.28 8.70
C GLU A 48 9.09 -22.70 8.53
N ASP A 49 9.16 -23.47 9.60
CA ASP A 49 8.49 -24.76 9.65
C ASP A 49 6.98 -24.58 9.47
N LYS A 50 6.38 -25.50 8.74
CA LYS A 50 4.94 -25.45 8.37
C LYS A 50 4.03 -25.27 9.58
N GLU A 51 4.37 -25.86 10.71
CA GLU A 51 3.63 -25.79 11.96
C GLU A 51 3.64 -24.38 12.59
N ASN A 52 4.61 -23.57 12.22
CA ASN A 52 4.78 -22.20 12.72
C ASN A 52 4.06 -21.15 11.87
N ILE A 53 3.52 -21.52 10.71
CA ILE A 53 2.77 -20.61 9.85
C ILE A 53 1.27 -20.92 9.92
N THR A 54 0.43 -19.92 9.77
CA THR A 54 -1.04 -20.07 9.82
C THR A 54 -1.62 -20.36 8.45
N GLN A 55 -0.91 -21.12 7.64
CA GLN A 55 -1.28 -21.50 6.28
C GLN A 55 -1.21 -23.03 6.13
N LYS A 56 -1.87 -23.55 5.09
CA LYS A 56 -1.86 -24.98 4.79
C LYS A 56 -0.47 -25.50 4.44
N ASP A 57 0.28 -24.70 3.71
CA ASP A 57 1.63 -24.97 3.26
C ASP A 57 2.48 -23.71 3.26
N ASN A 58 3.81 -23.87 3.15
CA ASN A 58 4.72 -22.76 2.90
C ASN A 58 4.40 -22.09 1.55
N ILE A 59 4.84 -20.85 1.42
CA ILE A 59 4.77 -20.15 0.14
C ILE A 59 5.71 -20.82 -0.84
N ARG A 60 5.18 -21.28 -1.97
CA ARG A 60 5.91 -22.00 -3.02
C ARG A 60 6.00 -21.23 -4.33
N ALA A 61 5.07 -20.32 -4.57
CA ALA A 61 5.04 -19.49 -5.77
C ALA A 61 4.90 -18.02 -5.40
N MET A 62 5.56 -17.15 -6.15
CA MET A 62 5.50 -15.71 -5.96
C MET A 62 5.36 -14.99 -7.30
N VAL A 63 4.48 -14.01 -7.34
CA VAL A 63 4.38 -13.04 -8.43
C VAL A 63 4.82 -11.70 -7.88
N LEU A 64 5.94 -11.18 -8.37
CA LEU A 64 6.43 -9.84 -8.10
C LEU A 64 5.97 -8.94 -9.24
N TRP A 65 5.05 -8.05 -8.96
CA TRP A 65 4.42 -7.20 -9.96
C TRP A 65 4.67 -5.73 -9.63
N GLY A 66 5.52 -5.07 -10.43
CA GLY A 66 5.93 -3.69 -10.16
C GLY A 66 6.56 -3.54 -8.79
N HIS A 67 7.43 -4.47 -8.37
CA HIS A 67 7.96 -4.52 -7.02
C HIS A 67 9.47 -4.77 -6.99
N ALA A 68 10.19 -3.82 -6.41
CA ALA A 68 11.62 -3.91 -6.18
C ALA A 68 11.91 -4.45 -4.76
N PRO A 69 12.47 -5.64 -4.61
CA PRO A 69 12.69 -6.26 -3.30
C PRO A 69 13.73 -5.54 -2.44
N ASN A 70 14.59 -4.71 -3.03
CA ASN A 70 15.48 -3.83 -2.29
C ASN A 70 14.74 -2.79 -1.40
N SER A 71 13.44 -2.62 -1.59
CA SER A 71 12.58 -1.81 -0.71
C SER A 71 12.19 -2.52 0.60
N GLN A 72 12.50 -3.81 0.73
CA GLN A 72 12.20 -4.61 1.91
C GLN A 72 13.46 -4.92 2.72
N THR A 73 13.28 -5.17 4.02
CA THR A 73 14.36 -5.59 4.93
C THR A 73 14.75 -7.06 4.73
N ARG A 74 15.81 -7.50 5.39
CA ARG A 74 16.23 -8.91 5.43
C ARG A 74 16.70 -9.46 4.09
N GLY A 75 17.48 -8.69 3.33
CA GLY A 75 17.94 -9.09 1.99
C GLY A 75 18.62 -10.45 1.94
N LYS A 76 19.42 -10.81 2.96
CA LYS A 76 20.11 -12.11 3.03
C LYS A 76 19.14 -13.29 3.12
N GLU A 77 18.15 -13.19 3.99
CA GLU A 77 17.12 -14.22 4.11
C GLU A 77 16.17 -14.21 2.92
N MET A 78 15.91 -13.04 2.34
CA MET A 78 15.13 -12.88 1.12
C MET A 78 15.72 -13.68 -0.03
N LYS A 79 17.03 -13.57 -0.26
CA LYS A 79 17.73 -14.39 -1.27
C LYS A 79 17.49 -15.88 -1.02
N THR A 80 17.68 -16.33 0.21
CA THR A 80 17.44 -17.74 0.59
C THR A 80 15.98 -18.17 0.37
N ALA A 81 15.02 -17.28 0.69
CA ALA A 81 13.60 -17.55 0.46
C ALA A 81 13.29 -17.65 -1.04
N MET A 82 13.82 -16.74 -1.86
CA MET A 82 13.63 -16.80 -3.32
C MET A 82 14.16 -18.10 -3.92
N GLU A 83 15.28 -18.61 -3.42
CA GLU A 83 15.89 -19.86 -3.88
C GLU A 83 15.06 -21.11 -3.55
N LYS A 84 14.20 -21.03 -2.52
CA LYS A 84 13.32 -22.13 -2.12
C LYS A 84 11.96 -22.15 -2.81
N LEU A 85 11.59 -21.10 -3.53
CA LEU A 85 10.32 -21.09 -4.26
C LEU A 85 10.35 -22.07 -5.43
N ASP A 86 9.22 -22.66 -5.77
CA ASP A 86 9.10 -23.46 -6.98
C ASP A 86 8.93 -22.58 -8.22
N LEU A 87 8.23 -21.46 -8.08
CA LEU A 87 7.89 -20.55 -9.17
C LEU A 87 8.06 -19.10 -8.75
N MET A 88 8.73 -18.33 -9.60
CA MET A 88 8.77 -16.87 -9.53
C MET A 88 8.34 -16.28 -10.87
N VAL A 89 7.41 -15.35 -10.82
CA VAL A 89 7.01 -14.54 -11.98
C VAL A 89 7.28 -13.07 -11.65
N ILE A 90 8.06 -12.41 -12.49
CA ILE A 90 8.48 -11.03 -12.30
C ILE A 90 7.91 -10.23 -13.46
N ILE A 91 7.11 -9.23 -13.15
CA ILE A 91 6.38 -8.41 -14.11
C ILE A 91 6.78 -6.96 -13.88
N ASP A 92 7.63 -6.45 -14.75
CA ASP A 92 8.17 -5.09 -14.67
C ASP A 92 8.55 -4.58 -16.06
N PRO A 93 8.56 -3.26 -16.29
CA PRO A 93 9.10 -2.68 -17.52
C PRO A 93 10.60 -2.94 -17.70
N TYR A 94 11.35 -3.04 -16.60
CA TYR A 94 12.76 -3.37 -16.54
C TYR A 94 13.00 -4.50 -15.55
N PRO A 95 14.00 -5.37 -15.79
CA PRO A 95 14.43 -6.33 -14.78
C PRO A 95 14.91 -5.59 -13.52
N THR A 96 14.27 -5.86 -12.39
CA THR A 96 14.63 -5.27 -11.10
C THR A 96 15.58 -6.20 -10.33
N VAL A 97 15.96 -5.80 -9.12
CA VAL A 97 16.78 -6.62 -8.22
C VAL A 97 16.16 -8.02 -8.00
N SER A 98 14.83 -8.15 -8.10
CA SER A 98 14.15 -9.45 -8.02
C SER A 98 14.63 -10.45 -9.07
N ALA A 99 15.04 -9.99 -10.24
CA ALA A 99 15.52 -10.85 -11.33
C ALA A 99 16.94 -11.37 -11.11
N VAL A 100 17.76 -10.70 -10.30
CA VAL A 100 19.20 -10.96 -10.17
C VAL A 100 19.67 -11.37 -8.78
N MET A 101 18.86 -11.15 -7.74
CA MET A 101 19.24 -11.40 -6.36
C MET A 101 19.46 -12.88 -6.04
N HIS A 102 18.76 -13.78 -6.73
CA HIS A 102 18.84 -15.22 -6.54
C HIS A 102 19.75 -15.90 -7.59
N ASP A 103 20.10 -17.17 -7.34
CA ASP A 103 20.92 -17.99 -8.25
C ASP A 103 20.10 -19.08 -8.98
N ARG A 104 18.76 -18.93 -9.03
CA ARG A 104 17.87 -19.89 -9.69
C ARG A 104 18.11 -19.94 -11.19
N LYS A 105 18.06 -21.16 -11.75
CA LYS A 105 18.21 -21.40 -13.19
C LYS A 105 16.90 -21.81 -13.86
N ASP A 106 15.90 -22.16 -13.08
CA ASP A 106 14.58 -22.63 -13.54
C ASP A 106 13.47 -22.05 -12.67
N GLY A 107 12.24 -22.19 -13.13
CA GLY A 107 11.05 -21.71 -12.42
C GLY A 107 10.98 -20.18 -12.25
N VAL A 108 11.70 -19.42 -13.07
CA VAL A 108 11.71 -17.94 -13.07
C VAL A 108 11.29 -17.44 -14.44
N TYR A 109 10.27 -16.57 -14.44
CA TYR A 109 9.74 -15.96 -15.66
C TYR A 109 9.78 -14.43 -15.53
N LEU A 110 10.47 -13.77 -16.45
CA LEU A 110 10.46 -12.33 -16.60
C LEU A 110 9.43 -11.98 -17.67
N LEU A 111 8.40 -11.25 -17.30
CA LEU A 111 7.34 -10.80 -18.20
C LEU A 111 7.44 -9.28 -18.36
N PRO A 112 7.78 -8.77 -19.55
CA PRO A 112 7.94 -7.34 -19.73
C PRO A 112 6.59 -6.63 -19.69
N ALA A 113 6.41 -5.70 -18.76
CA ALA A 113 5.27 -4.81 -18.71
C ALA A 113 5.51 -3.56 -19.55
N SER A 114 4.45 -3.01 -20.10
CA SER A 114 4.50 -1.73 -20.78
C SER A 114 4.73 -0.58 -19.80
N THR A 115 5.50 0.41 -20.24
CA THR A 115 5.68 1.66 -19.49
C THR A 115 4.42 2.55 -19.58
N GLN A 116 4.40 3.64 -18.79
CA GLN A 116 3.30 4.59 -18.82
C GLN A 116 3.10 5.29 -20.18
N PHE A 117 4.10 5.31 -21.04
CA PHE A 117 3.99 5.89 -22.39
C PHE A 117 3.39 4.93 -23.41
N GLU A 118 3.41 3.65 -23.11
CA GLU A 118 2.98 2.55 -23.99
C GLU A 118 1.56 2.07 -23.66
N THR A 119 0.94 2.62 -22.66
CA THR A 119 -0.43 2.30 -22.24
C THR A 119 -1.27 3.57 -22.10
N TYR A 120 -2.56 3.41 -21.82
CA TYR A 120 -3.50 4.51 -21.64
C TYR A 120 -4.47 4.18 -20.50
N GLY A 121 -5.21 5.15 -20.03
CA GLY A 121 -6.23 4.95 -19.00
C GLY A 121 -6.27 6.02 -17.94
N SER A 122 -7.03 5.75 -16.90
CA SER A 122 -7.14 6.65 -15.76
C SER A 122 -5.97 6.46 -14.78
N LEU A 123 -5.57 7.56 -14.17
CA LEU A 123 -4.45 7.62 -13.22
C LEU A 123 -4.83 8.49 -12.02
N THR A 124 -4.64 7.98 -10.82
CA THR A 124 -4.73 8.79 -9.59
C THR A 124 -3.37 9.37 -9.23
N ALA A 125 -3.36 10.64 -8.84
CA ALA A 125 -2.18 11.29 -8.30
C ALA A 125 -2.22 11.36 -6.76
N SER A 126 -1.09 11.70 -6.13
CA SER A 126 -0.96 11.81 -4.67
C SER A 126 -1.92 12.83 -4.04
N ASN A 127 -2.33 13.85 -4.78
CA ASN A 127 -3.36 14.81 -4.37
C ASN A 127 -4.79 14.27 -4.50
N ARG A 128 -4.96 13.00 -4.84
CA ARG A 128 -6.23 12.30 -5.05
C ARG A 128 -7.00 12.75 -6.30
N SER A 129 -6.37 13.48 -7.21
CA SER A 129 -6.98 13.76 -8.50
C SER A 129 -6.98 12.51 -9.38
N LEU A 130 -8.00 12.38 -10.22
CA LEU A 130 -8.10 11.35 -11.25
C LEU A 130 -7.97 12.01 -12.62
N GLN A 131 -7.05 11.52 -13.43
CA GLN A 131 -6.74 12.06 -14.74
C GLN A 131 -6.81 10.96 -15.78
N TRP A 132 -6.93 11.32 -17.03
CA TRP A 132 -6.77 10.40 -18.17
C TRP A 132 -5.42 10.62 -18.83
N ARG A 133 -4.85 9.55 -19.34
CA ARG A 133 -3.63 9.59 -20.12
C ARG A 133 -3.83 8.77 -21.39
N ASP A 134 -3.44 9.32 -22.53
CA ASP A 134 -3.43 8.61 -23.80
C ASP A 134 -2.08 7.89 -23.99
N ARG A 135 -2.11 6.84 -24.78
CA ARG A 135 -0.91 6.14 -25.22
C ARG A 135 -0.09 7.06 -26.14
N VAL A 136 1.19 7.19 -25.87
CA VAL A 136 2.11 8.01 -26.67
C VAL A 136 2.78 7.19 -27.77
N ILE A 137 3.21 5.98 -27.46
CA ILE A 137 3.82 5.03 -28.38
C ILE A 137 3.20 3.64 -28.21
N ALA A 138 3.30 2.81 -29.23
CA ALA A 138 2.91 1.41 -29.11
C ALA A 138 3.84 0.67 -28.13
N PRO A 139 3.37 -0.40 -27.44
CA PRO A 139 4.25 -1.25 -26.65
C PRO A 139 5.47 -1.70 -27.43
N LEU A 140 6.64 -1.58 -26.82
CA LEU A 140 7.91 -1.95 -27.43
C LEU A 140 8.21 -3.43 -27.16
N PHE A 141 8.84 -4.07 -28.12
CA PHE A 141 9.25 -5.47 -28.06
C PHE A 141 8.08 -6.40 -27.70
N GLU A 142 8.25 -7.23 -26.70
CA GLU A 142 7.24 -8.16 -26.20
C GLU A 142 6.45 -7.61 -25.01
N SER A 143 6.62 -6.31 -24.66
CA SER A 143 5.93 -5.72 -23.53
C SER A 143 4.42 -5.66 -23.74
N LEU A 144 3.69 -5.89 -22.66
CA LEU A 144 2.23 -5.84 -22.63
C LEU A 144 1.74 -4.94 -21.51
N PRO A 145 0.63 -4.22 -21.71
CA PRO A 145 -0.03 -3.52 -20.61
C PRO A 145 -0.46 -4.48 -19.51
N ASP A 146 -0.40 -4.02 -18.25
CA ASP A 146 -0.72 -4.86 -17.08
C ASP A 146 -2.07 -5.56 -17.18
N HIS A 147 -3.11 -4.84 -17.61
CA HIS A 147 -4.46 -5.41 -17.77
C HIS A 147 -4.51 -6.52 -18.83
N THR A 148 -3.67 -6.46 -19.85
CA THR A 148 -3.53 -7.52 -20.85
C THR A 148 -2.82 -8.74 -20.27
N ILE A 149 -1.78 -8.54 -19.46
CA ILE A 149 -1.10 -9.61 -18.74
C ILE A 149 -2.10 -10.30 -17.79
N MET A 150 -2.88 -9.50 -17.02
CA MET A 150 -3.93 -10.03 -16.13
C MET A 150 -4.96 -10.87 -16.89
N TYR A 151 -5.41 -10.41 -18.05
CA TYR A 151 -6.35 -11.14 -18.88
C TYR A 151 -5.76 -12.48 -19.39
N LYS A 152 -4.48 -12.48 -19.78
CA LYS A 152 -3.79 -13.72 -20.18
C LYS A 152 -3.70 -14.72 -19.03
N PHE A 153 -3.45 -14.24 -17.79
CA PHE A 153 -3.53 -15.09 -16.61
C PHE A 153 -4.96 -15.61 -16.39
N ALA A 154 -5.98 -14.75 -16.48
CA ALA A 154 -7.37 -15.17 -16.32
C ALA A 154 -7.74 -16.29 -17.31
N ARG A 155 -7.31 -16.18 -18.57
CA ARG A 155 -7.48 -17.24 -19.58
C ARG A 155 -6.77 -18.55 -19.19
N LYS A 156 -5.52 -18.45 -18.74
CA LYS A 156 -4.74 -19.62 -18.28
C LYS A 156 -5.39 -20.33 -17.11
N PHE A 157 -5.99 -19.58 -16.19
CA PHE A 157 -6.68 -20.11 -15.01
C PHE A 157 -8.15 -20.48 -15.27
N GLY A 158 -8.69 -20.20 -16.45
CA GLY A 158 -10.02 -20.59 -16.87
C GLY A 158 -11.15 -19.75 -16.25
N PHE A 159 -10.92 -18.48 -15.94
CA PHE A 159 -11.92 -17.54 -15.45
C PHE A 159 -11.96 -16.21 -16.25
N ASP A 160 -11.55 -16.28 -17.50
CA ASP A 160 -11.55 -15.12 -18.41
C ASP A 160 -12.96 -14.54 -18.63
N LYS A 161 -13.98 -15.38 -18.63
CA LYS A 161 -15.38 -14.94 -18.77
C LYS A 161 -15.85 -14.09 -17.59
N GLU A 162 -15.49 -14.48 -16.39
CA GLU A 162 -15.78 -13.73 -15.18
C GLU A 162 -14.95 -12.46 -15.11
N PHE A 163 -13.68 -12.54 -15.51
CA PHE A 163 -12.77 -11.39 -15.54
C PHE A 163 -13.24 -10.30 -16.51
N THR A 164 -13.80 -10.70 -17.64
CA THR A 164 -14.23 -9.78 -18.70
C THR A 164 -15.74 -9.64 -18.82
N LYS A 165 -16.51 -9.96 -17.77
CA LYS A 165 -17.98 -9.95 -17.79
C LYS A 165 -18.56 -8.62 -18.28
N ASN A 166 -17.99 -7.50 -17.85
CA ASN A 166 -18.41 -6.14 -18.20
C ASN A 166 -17.36 -5.40 -19.06
N ILE A 167 -16.35 -6.11 -19.50
CA ILE A 167 -15.19 -5.52 -20.18
C ILE A 167 -15.08 -6.12 -21.59
N LYS A 168 -15.16 -5.28 -22.59
CA LYS A 168 -14.88 -5.71 -23.96
C LYS A 168 -13.41 -6.08 -24.13
N VAL A 169 -13.15 -7.06 -24.95
CA VAL A 169 -11.80 -7.44 -25.36
C VAL A 169 -11.66 -7.17 -26.85
N VAL A 170 -10.68 -6.38 -27.21
CA VAL A 170 -10.39 -6.01 -28.59
C VAL A 170 -8.94 -6.38 -28.89
N ASN A 171 -8.70 -7.22 -29.88
CA ASN A 171 -7.36 -7.70 -30.23
C ASN A 171 -6.59 -8.30 -29.02
N GLU A 172 -7.27 -9.10 -28.23
CA GLU A 172 -6.75 -9.69 -26.97
C GLU A 172 -6.40 -8.68 -25.87
N GLU A 173 -6.75 -7.42 -26.02
CA GLU A 173 -6.57 -6.37 -25.01
C GLU A 173 -7.93 -6.01 -24.37
N PRO A 174 -8.10 -6.12 -23.05
CA PRO A 174 -9.28 -5.62 -22.34
C PRO A 174 -9.42 -4.11 -22.49
N TYR A 175 -10.65 -3.64 -22.72
CA TYR A 175 -10.94 -2.24 -22.99
C TYR A 175 -10.89 -1.42 -21.69
N ILE A 176 -9.93 -0.52 -21.59
CA ILE A 176 -9.61 0.25 -20.38
C ILE A 176 -10.77 1.11 -19.90
N GLU A 177 -11.54 1.68 -20.83
CA GLU A 177 -12.72 2.47 -20.49
C GLU A 177 -13.77 1.65 -19.74
N ASP A 178 -13.93 0.38 -20.11
CA ASP A 178 -14.85 -0.51 -19.42
C ASP A 178 -14.34 -0.89 -18.03
N ILE A 179 -13.02 -1.06 -17.87
CA ILE A 179 -12.39 -1.25 -16.55
C ILE A 179 -12.68 -0.06 -15.65
N THR A 180 -12.52 1.16 -16.16
CA THR A 180 -12.83 2.39 -15.40
C THR A 180 -14.31 2.46 -15.02
N ARG A 181 -15.20 2.07 -15.91
CA ARG A 181 -16.66 2.02 -15.63
C ARG A 181 -17.00 0.97 -14.58
N GLU A 182 -16.36 -0.19 -14.65
CA GLU A 182 -16.55 -1.27 -13.69
C GLU A 182 -16.17 -0.83 -12.27
N PHE A 183 -15.03 -0.15 -12.11
CA PHE A 183 -14.64 0.45 -10.84
C PHE A 183 -15.68 1.44 -10.32
N ASN A 184 -16.16 2.32 -11.17
CA ASN A 184 -17.19 3.29 -10.81
C ASN A 184 -18.50 2.61 -10.38
N GLY A 185 -18.92 1.58 -11.11
CA GLY A 185 -20.13 0.83 -10.82
C GLY A 185 -20.10 0.11 -9.47
N GLY A 186 -18.94 -0.42 -9.11
CA GLY A 186 -18.78 -1.25 -7.91
C GLY A 186 -18.48 -0.48 -6.62
N MET A 187 -17.86 0.69 -6.72
CA MET A 187 -17.34 1.44 -5.59
C MET A 187 -17.97 2.81 -5.42
N TRP A 188 -19.27 2.91 -5.58
CA TRP A 188 -20.00 4.18 -5.57
C TRP A 188 -19.86 4.98 -4.26
N THR A 189 -19.55 4.33 -3.15
CA THR A 189 -19.41 4.99 -1.84
C THR A 189 -18.03 5.62 -1.61
N ILE A 190 -17.00 5.06 -2.22
CA ILE A 190 -15.61 5.50 -2.06
C ILE A 190 -14.84 5.48 -3.38
N GLY A 191 -15.53 5.18 -4.48
CA GLY A 191 -14.92 5.03 -5.79
C GLY A 191 -14.93 6.33 -6.58
N TYR A 192 -14.72 6.18 -7.85
CA TYR A 192 -14.54 7.27 -8.79
C TYR A 192 -15.88 7.78 -9.37
N THR A 193 -16.93 7.76 -8.58
CA THR A 193 -18.26 8.19 -8.97
C THR A 193 -18.23 9.56 -9.65
N GLY A 194 -18.76 9.64 -10.85
CA GLY A 194 -18.75 10.84 -11.68
C GLY A 194 -17.49 11.07 -12.52
N GLN A 195 -16.47 10.26 -12.35
CA GLN A 195 -15.23 10.31 -13.15
C GLN A 195 -15.28 9.28 -14.28
N SER A 196 -16.15 9.52 -15.28
CA SER A 196 -16.23 8.64 -16.44
C SER A 196 -15.02 8.80 -17.37
N PRO A 197 -14.67 7.77 -18.16
CA PRO A 197 -13.62 7.89 -19.15
C PRO A 197 -13.83 9.05 -20.12
N GLU A 198 -15.08 9.26 -20.55
CA GLU A 198 -15.48 10.33 -21.46
C GLU A 198 -15.19 11.71 -20.86
N ARG A 199 -15.57 11.89 -19.59
CA ARG A 199 -15.33 13.13 -18.86
C ARG A 199 -13.83 13.40 -18.69
N LEU A 200 -13.07 12.41 -18.25
CA LEU A 200 -11.63 12.54 -18.07
C LEU A 200 -10.91 12.85 -19.39
N LYS A 201 -11.29 12.19 -20.48
CA LYS A 201 -10.76 12.47 -21.82
C LYS A 201 -11.10 13.88 -22.30
N LEU A 202 -12.32 14.34 -22.01
CA LEU A 202 -12.76 15.68 -22.37
C LEU A 202 -11.95 16.74 -21.61
N GLN A 203 -11.74 16.53 -20.32
CA GLN A 203 -10.90 17.40 -19.48
C GLN A 203 -9.46 17.43 -20.00
N GLN A 204 -8.88 16.28 -20.33
CA GLN A 204 -7.53 16.20 -20.88
C GLN A 204 -7.40 16.98 -22.20
N LYS A 205 -8.35 16.85 -23.11
CA LYS A 205 -8.34 17.58 -24.40
C LYS A 205 -8.46 19.09 -24.22
N ASN A 206 -9.09 19.54 -23.14
CA ASN A 206 -9.35 20.94 -22.85
C ASN A 206 -8.54 21.43 -21.64
N TRP A 207 -7.41 20.81 -21.32
CA TRP A 207 -6.60 21.13 -20.15
C TRP A 207 -6.23 22.61 -20.06
N HIS A 208 -6.04 23.27 -21.21
CA HIS A 208 -5.68 24.68 -21.32
C HIS A 208 -6.77 25.66 -20.87
N THR A 209 -8.02 25.20 -20.71
CA THR A 209 -9.12 26.02 -20.20
C THR A 209 -9.16 26.05 -18.67
N PHE A 210 -8.38 25.20 -18.00
CA PHE A 210 -8.36 25.15 -16.54
C PHE A 210 -7.42 26.21 -15.97
N ASN A 211 -7.95 27.00 -15.06
CA ASN A 211 -7.17 27.98 -14.32
C ASN A 211 -6.12 27.30 -13.45
N THR A 212 -4.88 27.71 -13.54
CA THR A 212 -3.74 27.06 -12.86
C THR A 212 -3.79 27.15 -11.33
N THR A 213 -4.53 28.09 -10.79
CA THR A 213 -4.66 28.28 -9.33
C THR A 213 -5.90 27.58 -8.77
N SER A 214 -7.07 27.82 -9.40
CA SER A 214 -8.34 27.29 -8.92
C SER A 214 -8.63 25.87 -9.44
N LEU A 215 -7.94 25.45 -10.50
CA LEU A 215 -8.19 24.24 -11.28
C LEU A 215 -9.61 24.17 -11.87
N LYS A 216 -10.33 25.30 -11.91
CA LYS A 216 -11.65 25.41 -12.52
C LYS A 216 -11.52 25.80 -13.99
N ALA A 217 -12.29 25.15 -14.84
CA ALA A 217 -12.34 25.46 -16.27
C ALA A 217 -13.13 26.77 -16.51
N GLU A 218 -12.60 27.60 -17.38
CA GLU A 218 -13.15 28.88 -17.79
C GLU A 218 -13.40 28.84 -19.30
N GLY A 219 -14.66 28.57 -19.67
CA GLY A 219 -15.08 28.43 -21.06
C GLY A 219 -14.86 27.04 -21.66
N GLY A 220 -15.28 26.90 -22.92
CA GLY A 220 -15.16 25.65 -23.66
C GLY A 220 -16.09 24.52 -23.23
N PRO A 221 -15.87 23.28 -23.73
CA PRO A 221 -16.74 22.15 -23.47
C PRO A 221 -16.79 21.69 -22.00
N VAL A 222 -15.82 22.09 -21.19
CA VAL A 222 -15.68 21.72 -19.78
C VAL A 222 -15.89 22.89 -18.84
N ASP A 223 -16.45 23.99 -19.32
CA ASP A 223 -16.68 25.20 -18.53
C ASP A 223 -17.33 24.90 -17.19
N GLY A 224 -16.77 25.43 -16.11
CA GLY A 224 -17.21 25.26 -14.74
C GLY A 224 -16.79 23.93 -14.08
N GLU A 225 -16.18 23.00 -14.81
CA GLU A 225 -15.64 21.78 -14.22
C GLU A 225 -14.30 22.02 -13.50
N TYR A 226 -13.97 21.15 -12.57
CA TYR A 226 -12.67 21.13 -11.91
C TYR A 226 -11.79 20.03 -12.49
N TYR A 227 -10.54 20.33 -12.80
CA TYR A 227 -9.61 19.40 -13.40
C TYR A 227 -9.31 18.22 -12.46
N GLY A 228 -9.56 17.00 -12.95
CA GLY A 228 -9.23 15.79 -12.23
C GLY A 228 -9.80 15.74 -10.82
N LEU A 229 -11.01 16.23 -10.57
CA LEU A 229 -11.60 16.38 -9.24
C LEU A 229 -11.03 15.38 -8.22
N PRO A 230 -10.47 15.84 -7.10
CA PRO A 230 -9.82 14.94 -6.14
C PRO A 230 -10.83 13.92 -5.61
N TRP A 231 -10.40 12.68 -5.59
CA TRP A 231 -11.16 11.59 -4.99
C TRP A 231 -10.67 11.31 -3.56
N PRO A 232 -11.56 11.16 -2.58
CA PRO A 232 -12.98 11.49 -2.61
C PRO A 232 -13.23 13.00 -2.65
N CYS A 233 -14.30 13.42 -3.28
CA CYS A 233 -14.64 14.84 -3.40
C CYS A 233 -16.11 15.12 -3.08
N TRP A 234 -16.37 16.36 -2.66
CA TRP A 234 -17.72 16.89 -2.54
C TRP A 234 -18.16 17.44 -3.89
N GLY A 235 -19.20 16.85 -4.46
CA GLY A 235 -19.72 17.31 -5.73
C GLY A 235 -20.92 18.22 -5.55
N THR A 236 -20.99 19.26 -6.38
CA THR A 236 -22.15 20.15 -6.47
C THR A 236 -22.60 20.29 -7.92
N PRO A 237 -23.82 20.78 -8.19
CA PRO A 237 -24.27 21.06 -9.57
C PRO A 237 -23.32 22.03 -10.29
N GLU A 238 -22.78 23.02 -9.59
CA GLU A 238 -21.85 24.01 -10.14
C GLU A 238 -20.53 23.36 -10.57
N MET A 239 -20.09 22.34 -9.84
CA MET A 239 -18.90 21.54 -10.19
C MET A 239 -19.20 20.51 -11.28
N LYS A 240 -20.46 20.34 -11.67
CA LYS A 240 -20.92 19.30 -12.61
C LYS A 240 -20.45 17.89 -12.23
N HIS A 241 -20.37 17.64 -10.93
CA HIS A 241 -19.91 16.36 -10.39
C HIS A 241 -20.80 15.91 -9.24
N PRO A 242 -21.23 14.63 -9.20
CA PRO A 242 -22.12 14.13 -8.15
C PRO A 242 -21.43 14.03 -6.78
N GLY A 243 -20.12 14.13 -6.73
CA GLY A 243 -19.36 13.94 -5.51
C GLY A 243 -19.15 12.49 -5.12
N THR A 244 -18.41 12.31 -4.06
CA THR A 244 -18.24 11.04 -3.39
C THR A 244 -18.60 11.19 -1.91
N PRO A 245 -19.12 10.15 -1.27
CA PRO A 245 -19.62 10.28 0.10
C PRO A 245 -18.50 10.39 1.15
N ASN A 246 -17.28 10.12 0.77
CA ASN A 246 -16.15 10.09 1.68
C ASN A 246 -15.38 11.42 1.65
N LEU A 247 -16.09 12.48 1.93
CA LEU A 247 -15.58 13.84 1.88
C LEU A 247 -15.46 14.43 3.28
N TYR A 248 -14.57 15.38 3.43
CA TYR A 248 -14.51 16.23 4.61
C TYR A 248 -14.15 17.68 4.25
N ASP A 249 -14.88 18.59 4.83
CA ASP A 249 -14.63 20.01 4.81
C ASP A 249 -14.79 20.50 6.26
N PRO A 250 -13.73 20.91 6.94
CA PRO A 250 -13.81 21.30 8.34
C PRO A 250 -14.58 22.61 8.59
N SER A 251 -14.89 23.33 7.53
CA SER A 251 -15.64 24.59 7.60
C SER A 251 -17.15 24.40 7.54
N LYS A 252 -17.63 23.19 7.27
CA LYS A 252 -19.05 22.88 7.05
C LYS A 252 -19.57 21.83 8.03
N PRO A 253 -20.85 21.86 8.36
CA PRO A 253 -21.52 20.77 9.04
C PRO A 253 -21.43 19.47 8.23
N VAL A 254 -21.50 18.32 8.91
CA VAL A 254 -21.49 17.00 8.25
C VAL A 254 -22.60 16.86 7.22
N ALA A 255 -23.79 17.36 7.52
CA ALA A 255 -24.95 17.33 6.61
C ALA A 255 -24.71 18.09 5.29
N GLU A 256 -23.81 19.05 5.28
CA GLU A 256 -23.40 19.83 4.13
C GLU A 256 -22.06 19.40 3.53
N GLY A 257 -21.60 18.20 3.85
CA GLY A 257 -20.32 17.69 3.40
C GLY A 257 -19.14 18.01 4.30
N GLY A 258 -19.43 18.35 5.54
CA GLY A 258 -18.40 18.67 6.51
C GLY A 258 -17.57 17.46 6.95
N LEU A 259 -16.62 17.70 7.84
CA LEU A 259 -15.64 16.74 8.32
C LEU A 259 -16.28 15.63 9.15
N ASN A 260 -16.54 14.50 8.55
CA ASN A 260 -16.95 13.30 9.26
C ASN A 260 -15.88 12.20 9.27
N PHE A 261 -14.98 12.24 8.30
CA PHE A 261 -13.96 11.22 8.10
C PHE A 261 -12.99 11.10 9.26
N ARG A 262 -12.60 12.21 9.87
CA ARG A 262 -11.66 12.26 10.99
C ARG A 262 -12.32 12.41 12.35
N ALA A 263 -13.57 12.77 12.38
CA ALA A 263 -14.30 12.95 13.62
C ALA A 263 -14.78 11.60 14.16
N ARG A 264 -13.87 10.84 14.68
CA ARG A 264 -14.10 9.45 15.08
C ARG A 264 -15.19 9.26 16.11
N PHE A 265 -15.38 10.26 16.98
CA PHE A 265 -16.10 10.07 18.22
C PHE A 265 -17.00 11.25 18.56
N GLY A 266 -17.48 11.97 17.63
CA GLY A 266 -18.27 13.15 17.93
C GLY A 266 -18.46 13.97 16.68
N VAL A 267 -18.97 13.34 15.66
CA VAL A 267 -19.46 14.08 14.51
C VAL A 267 -20.82 14.62 14.89
N GLU A 268 -20.92 15.93 15.02
CA GLU A 268 -22.14 16.61 15.42
C GLU A 268 -22.65 17.56 14.32
N HIS A 269 -23.96 17.64 14.25
CA HIS A 269 -24.65 18.64 13.46
C HIS A 269 -25.79 19.19 14.32
N GLU A 270 -25.77 20.48 14.59
CA GLU A 270 -26.79 21.16 15.40
C GLU A 270 -27.07 20.45 16.74
N GLY A 271 -26.01 20.02 17.41
CA GLY A 271 -26.11 19.30 18.69
C GLY A 271 -26.52 17.84 18.59
N VAL A 272 -26.73 17.31 17.38
CA VAL A 272 -27.04 15.90 17.17
C VAL A 272 -25.77 15.13 16.82
N ASN A 273 -25.43 14.16 17.65
CA ASN A 273 -24.34 13.24 17.35
C ASN A 273 -24.74 12.30 16.21
N LEU A 274 -24.00 12.32 15.12
CA LEU A 274 -24.27 11.52 13.91
C LEU A 274 -23.72 10.10 14.00
N LEU A 275 -22.99 9.75 15.03
CA LEU A 275 -22.63 8.36 15.27
C LEU A 275 -23.84 7.59 15.80
N ALA A 276 -23.95 6.35 15.36
CA ALA A 276 -25.07 5.51 15.77
C ALA A 276 -25.09 5.30 17.29
N GLU A 277 -26.28 5.13 17.81
CA GLU A 277 -26.47 4.74 19.20
C GLU A 277 -25.71 3.45 19.51
N GLY A 278 -25.06 3.41 20.68
CA GLY A 278 -24.16 2.33 21.04
C GLY A 278 -22.74 2.45 20.50
N SER A 279 -22.42 3.57 19.85
CA SER A 279 -21.04 3.90 19.50
C SER A 279 -20.17 4.00 20.73
N PHE A 280 -18.96 3.45 20.63
CA PHE A 280 -18.03 3.50 21.74
C PHE A 280 -17.31 4.85 21.81
N PRO A 281 -17.14 5.42 23.01
CA PRO A 281 -16.33 6.60 23.18
C PRO A 281 -14.85 6.34 22.88
N VAL A 282 -14.09 7.41 22.81
CA VAL A 282 -12.63 7.35 22.59
C VAL A 282 -11.97 6.42 23.61
N GLY A 283 -11.11 5.54 23.14
CA GLY A 283 -10.38 4.58 23.98
C GLY A 283 -11.09 3.26 24.22
N ASN A 284 -12.35 3.12 23.84
CA ASN A 284 -13.04 1.85 23.92
C ASN A 284 -12.78 0.97 22.70
N GLU A 285 -12.87 -0.32 22.92
CA GLU A 285 -12.80 -1.30 21.87
C GLU A 285 -14.06 -1.25 21.01
N LEU A 286 -13.88 -1.19 19.71
CA LEU A 286 -14.96 -1.31 18.73
C LEU A 286 -15.11 -2.74 18.28
N ARG A 287 -16.29 -3.28 18.39
CA ARG A 287 -16.59 -4.66 18.02
C ARG A 287 -17.40 -4.69 16.74
N ASP A 288 -17.05 -5.61 15.84
CA ASP A 288 -17.84 -5.98 14.67
C ASP A 288 -18.33 -4.84 13.76
N GLY A 289 -17.67 -3.69 13.80
CA GLY A 289 -18.14 -2.49 13.16
C GLY A 289 -19.42 -1.99 13.82
N HIS A 290 -19.66 -0.75 13.71
CA HIS A 290 -20.80 -0.21 14.38
C HIS A 290 -21.63 0.70 13.46
N PRO A 291 -22.92 0.80 13.72
CA PRO A 291 -23.80 1.59 12.89
C PRO A 291 -23.41 3.06 12.99
N GLU A 292 -23.33 3.69 11.85
CA GLU A 292 -22.97 5.09 11.76
C GLU A 292 -24.18 5.98 11.80
N PHE A 293 -25.28 5.45 11.27
CA PHE A 293 -26.57 6.12 11.27
C PHE A 293 -27.68 5.14 11.64
N SER A 294 -28.58 5.57 12.51
CA SER A 294 -29.80 4.84 12.86
C SER A 294 -31.03 5.54 12.28
N MET A 295 -32.15 4.84 12.23
CA MET A 295 -33.43 5.46 11.85
C MET A 295 -33.77 6.66 12.75
N ALA A 296 -33.62 6.50 14.07
CA ALA A 296 -33.86 7.57 15.03
C ALA A 296 -32.96 8.80 14.80
N MET A 297 -31.75 8.59 14.31
CA MET A 297 -30.85 9.69 13.95
C MET A 297 -31.32 10.42 12.70
N LEU A 298 -31.74 9.69 11.67
CA LEU A 298 -32.32 10.30 10.45
C LEU A 298 -33.57 11.09 10.78
N GLU A 299 -34.42 10.56 11.64
CA GLU A 299 -35.64 11.25 12.09
C GLU A 299 -35.33 12.57 12.82
N ARG A 300 -34.37 12.56 13.74
CA ARG A 300 -33.92 13.78 14.44
C ARG A 300 -33.34 14.84 13.52
N LEU A 301 -32.73 14.41 12.41
CA LEU A 301 -32.15 15.30 11.40
C LEU A 301 -33.19 15.70 10.33
N GLY A 302 -34.37 15.09 10.33
CA GLY A 302 -35.38 15.29 9.29
C GLY A 302 -35.05 14.66 7.94
N TRP A 303 -34.05 13.77 7.92
CA TRP A 303 -33.57 13.12 6.69
C TRP A 303 -34.32 11.82 6.36
N ASP A 304 -35.16 11.35 7.27
CA ASP A 304 -36.02 10.18 7.04
C ASP A 304 -37.05 10.39 5.93
N SER A 305 -37.36 11.64 5.61
CA SER A 305 -38.21 12.00 4.47
C SER A 305 -37.62 11.58 3.12
N ASP A 306 -36.32 11.38 3.05
CA ASP A 306 -35.64 10.93 1.85
C ASP A 306 -35.69 9.41 1.65
N LEU A 307 -36.16 8.67 2.64
CA LEU A 307 -36.39 7.24 2.53
C LEU A 307 -37.68 6.94 1.79
N THR A 308 -37.64 6.00 0.89
CA THR A 308 -38.83 5.43 0.28
C THR A 308 -39.62 4.59 1.30
N ALA A 309 -40.90 4.37 1.05
CA ALA A 309 -41.74 3.53 1.89
C ALA A 309 -41.19 2.08 1.99
N ALA A 310 -40.64 1.57 0.89
CA ALA A 310 -40.00 0.23 0.86
C ALA A 310 -38.73 0.17 1.73
N GLU A 311 -37.92 1.21 1.70
CA GLU A 311 -36.73 1.31 2.55
C GLU A 311 -37.10 1.42 4.02
N LYS A 312 -38.08 2.25 4.38
CA LYS A 312 -38.61 2.34 5.77
C LYS A 312 -39.08 0.98 6.26
N ALA A 313 -39.84 0.26 5.43
CA ALA A 313 -40.36 -1.08 5.77
C ALA A 313 -39.20 -2.11 5.92
N ALA A 314 -38.18 -2.04 5.07
CA ALA A 314 -37.00 -2.91 5.18
C ALA A 314 -36.21 -2.62 6.45
N ILE A 315 -36.01 -1.36 6.78
CA ILE A 315 -35.30 -0.93 8.01
C ILE A 315 -36.05 -1.41 9.25
N ALA A 316 -37.40 -1.26 9.27
CA ALA A 316 -38.22 -1.70 10.38
C ALA A 316 -38.11 -3.20 10.68
N LYS A 317 -37.89 -4.04 9.66
CA LYS A 317 -37.69 -5.49 9.82
C LYS A 317 -36.39 -5.85 10.52
N VAL A 318 -35.40 -4.99 10.48
CA VAL A 318 -34.09 -5.20 11.07
C VAL A 318 -33.82 -4.30 12.27
N ALA A 319 -34.84 -3.59 12.72
CA ALA A 319 -34.78 -2.71 13.89
C ALA A 319 -34.28 -3.48 15.11
N GLY A 320 -33.28 -2.94 15.80
CA GLY A 320 -32.63 -3.59 16.94
C GLY A 320 -31.49 -4.55 16.58
N SER A 321 -31.25 -4.83 15.30
CA SER A 321 -30.08 -5.59 14.89
C SER A 321 -28.87 -4.67 14.66
N LYS A 322 -27.68 -5.15 14.96
CA LYS A 322 -26.40 -4.46 14.70
C LYS A 322 -26.07 -4.54 13.20
N THR A 323 -26.83 -3.88 12.36
CA THR A 323 -26.89 -4.26 10.95
C THR A 323 -26.10 -3.45 9.97
N ASN A 324 -25.70 -2.39 10.31
CA ASN A 324 -25.64 -1.22 9.49
C ASN A 324 -24.51 -1.19 8.50
N TRP A 325 -23.28 -1.37 8.87
CA TRP A 325 -22.18 -1.42 7.91
C TRP A 325 -21.96 -2.83 7.31
N LYS A 326 -22.58 -3.86 7.89
CA LYS A 326 -22.62 -5.21 7.32
C LYS A 326 -23.67 -5.35 6.23
N THR A 327 -24.58 -4.38 6.17
CA THR A 327 -25.62 -4.37 5.15
C THR A 327 -25.11 -3.85 3.83
N ASP A 328 -25.95 -3.97 2.85
CA ASP A 328 -25.74 -3.41 1.53
C ASP A 328 -25.49 -1.90 1.60
N LEU A 329 -24.41 -1.44 0.98
CA LEU A 329 -24.10 -0.01 0.88
C LEU A 329 -25.19 0.78 0.14
N SER A 330 -26.05 0.11 -0.58
CA SER A 330 -27.25 0.69 -1.21
C SER A 330 -28.46 0.77 -0.28
N GLY A 331 -28.36 0.31 0.97
CA GLY A 331 -29.42 0.40 1.95
C GLY A 331 -29.89 1.83 2.19
N GLY A 332 -31.18 2.00 2.47
CA GLY A 332 -31.83 3.32 2.55
C GLY A 332 -31.11 4.28 3.49
N ILE A 333 -30.74 3.86 4.69
CA ILE A 333 -30.04 4.70 5.68
C ILE A 333 -28.71 5.21 5.11
N GLN A 334 -27.94 4.34 4.50
CA GLN A 334 -26.65 4.71 3.94
C GLN A 334 -26.79 5.61 2.73
N ARG A 335 -27.76 5.35 1.88
CA ARG A 335 -28.08 6.19 0.72
C ARG A 335 -28.46 7.61 1.14
N VAL A 336 -29.28 7.74 2.17
CA VAL A 336 -29.68 9.05 2.70
C VAL A 336 -28.49 9.77 3.33
N ALA A 337 -27.68 9.06 4.13
CA ALA A 337 -26.48 9.64 4.69
C ALA A 337 -25.53 10.18 3.60
N ILE A 338 -25.35 9.42 2.52
CA ILE A 338 -24.53 9.84 1.37
C ILE A 338 -25.13 11.07 0.69
N LYS A 339 -26.47 11.10 0.49
CA LYS A 339 -27.16 12.24 -0.09
C LYS A 339 -26.88 13.53 0.70
N HIS A 340 -26.77 13.42 2.01
CA HIS A 340 -26.45 14.53 2.91
C HIS A 340 -24.94 14.70 3.17
N GLY A 341 -24.09 14.14 2.33
CA GLY A 341 -22.64 14.33 2.37
C GLY A 341 -21.92 13.58 3.49
N CYS A 342 -22.55 12.59 4.10
CA CYS A 342 -21.97 11.82 5.16
C CYS A 342 -21.42 10.49 4.64
N ALA A 343 -20.17 10.15 5.00
CA ALA A 343 -19.65 8.85 4.67
C ALA A 343 -20.46 7.75 5.37
N PRO A 344 -20.90 6.71 4.66
CA PRO A 344 -21.77 5.68 5.23
C PRO A 344 -21.10 4.84 6.33
N PHE A 345 -19.78 4.96 6.45
CA PHE A 345 -18.98 4.35 7.50
C PHE A 345 -18.53 5.35 8.55
N GLY A 346 -19.18 6.49 8.60
CA GLY A 346 -18.96 7.56 9.55
C GLY A 346 -17.55 8.06 9.51
N ASN A 347 -16.95 8.05 10.62
CA ASN A 347 -15.62 8.54 10.80
C ASN A 347 -14.54 7.72 10.12
N ALA A 348 -14.85 6.89 9.17
CA ALA A 348 -13.92 6.04 8.48
C ALA A 348 -12.81 5.53 9.40
N LYS A 349 -13.15 5.19 10.59
CA LYS A 349 -12.26 4.31 11.31
C LYS A 349 -11.91 3.27 10.31
N ALA A 350 -10.64 3.27 9.93
CA ALA A 350 -10.14 2.17 9.19
C ALA A 350 -10.81 0.96 9.80
N ARG A 351 -11.70 0.35 9.10
CA ARG A 351 -12.48 -0.80 9.59
C ARG A 351 -11.56 -1.99 9.74
N VAL A 352 -10.34 -1.69 10.03
CA VAL A 352 -9.32 -2.57 10.49
C VAL A 352 -9.67 -2.83 11.95
N LYS A 353 -9.60 -4.06 12.37
CA LYS A 353 -9.81 -4.45 13.75
C LYS A 353 -8.67 -3.96 14.64
N VAL A 354 -8.39 -2.68 14.61
CA VAL A 354 -7.35 -2.05 15.42
C VAL A 354 -7.59 -2.21 16.93
N TRP A 355 -8.84 -2.42 17.32
CA TRP A 355 -9.20 -2.72 18.69
C TRP A 355 -8.73 -4.09 19.20
N THR A 356 -8.20 -4.92 18.33
CA THR A 356 -7.52 -6.16 18.73
C THR A 356 -6.05 -5.92 19.06
N PHE A 357 -5.56 -4.72 18.80
CA PHE A 357 -4.22 -4.32 19.16
C PHE A 357 -4.17 -3.76 20.58
N PRO A 358 -3.02 -3.86 21.25
CA PRO A 358 -2.88 -3.40 22.62
C PRO A 358 -3.01 -1.88 22.77
N ASP A 359 -2.74 -1.13 21.70
CA ASP A 359 -2.78 0.33 21.70
C ASP A 359 -3.99 0.84 20.91
N PRO A 360 -5.03 1.36 21.56
CA PRO A 360 -6.17 1.98 20.88
C PRO A 360 -5.80 3.29 20.17
N VAL A 361 -4.70 3.91 20.56
CA VAL A 361 -4.05 5.06 19.92
C VAL A 361 -2.59 4.73 19.72
N PRO A 362 -1.89 5.37 18.77
CA PRO A 362 -0.46 5.19 18.59
C PRO A 362 0.30 5.49 19.89
N VAL A 363 1.07 4.53 20.36
CA VAL A 363 1.95 4.66 21.53
C VAL A 363 3.37 4.38 21.09
N HIS A 364 4.32 5.17 21.57
CA HIS A 364 5.72 4.93 21.29
C HIS A 364 6.15 3.53 21.75
N ARG A 365 6.91 2.86 20.91
CA ARG A 365 7.62 1.61 21.21
C ARG A 365 9.07 1.77 20.81
N GLU A 366 9.97 1.34 21.65
CA GLU A 366 11.37 1.29 21.28
C GLU A 366 11.58 0.27 20.15
N PRO A 367 12.47 0.57 19.17
CA PRO A 367 12.84 -0.37 18.13
C PRO A 367 13.41 -1.68 18.67
N LEU A 368 13.40 -2.73 17.87
CA LEU A 368 14.03 -4.02 18.24
C LEU A 368 15.48 -3.83 18.65
N TYR A 369 16.23 -3.08 17.84
CA TYR A 369 17.61 -2.72 18.10
C TYR A 369 17.67 -1.24 18.47
N THR A 370 17.63 -0.97 19.78
CA THR A 370 17.69 0.40 20.29
C THR A 370 18.97 0.66 21.08
N SER A 371 19.53 1.87 20.93
CA SER A 371 20.60 2.37 21.78
C SER A 371 20.07 2.94 23.12
N ARG A 372 18.77 3.20 23.21
CA ARG A 372 18.13 3.78 24.40
C ARG A 372 17.66 2.70 25.36
N ARG A 373 18.65 1.99 25.94
CA ARG A 373 18.40 0.90 26.90
C ARG A 373 17.58 1.32 28.11
N ASP A 374 17.67 2.60 28.47
CA ASP A 374 16.90 3.22 29.55
C ASP A 374 15.39 3.29 29.25
N LEU A 375 15.00 3.26 27.99
CA LEU A 375 13.60 3.37 27.57
C LEU A 375 12.93 2.01 27.32
N VAL A 376 13.69 0.93 27.20
CA VAL A 376 13.14 -0.40 26.88
C VAL A 376 12.07 -0.85 27.86
N ALA A 377 12.32 -0.69 29.15
CA ALA A 377 11.36 -1.09 30.19
C ALA A 377 10.06 -0.25 30.15
N LYS A 378 10.18 1.02 29.73
CA LYS A 378 9.04 1.95 29.67
C LYS A 378 8.22 1.76 28.40
N TYR A 379 8.87 1.47 27.28
CA TYR A 379 8.27 1.38 25.96
C TYR A 379 8.68 0.08 25.24
N PRO A 380 8.35 -1.10 25.81
CA PRO A 380 8.76 -2.38 25.24
C PRO A 380 8.09 -2.62 23.88
N THR A 381 8.79 -3.27 22.98
CA THR A 381 8.20 -3.78 21.74
C THR A 381 7.23 -4.93 22.01
N TYR A 382 6.47 -5.32 20.99
CA TYR A 382 5.56 -6.48 21.04
C TYR A 382 6.14 -7.73 20.36
N GLU A 383 7.43 -7.76 20.04
CA GLU A 383 8.05 -8.83 19.26
C GLU A 383 7.83 -10.23 19.82
N ASP A 384 7.88 -10.39 21.14
CA ASP A 384 7.71 -11.65 21.85
C ASP A 384 6.25 -11.95 22.24
N ARG A 385 5.32 -11.08 21.91
CA ARG A 385 3.89 -11.29 22.14
C ARG A 385 3.21 -11.95 20.95
N LYS A 386 3.37 -13.24 20.80
CA LYS A 386 2.85 -14.03 19.67
C LYS A 386 1.38 -13.78 19.35
N SER A 387 0.56 -13.43 20.34
CA SER A 387 -0.86 -13.13 20.16
C SER A 387 -1.13 -11.86 19.34
N HIS A 388 -0.17 -10.96 19.22
CA HIS A 388 -0.30 -9.70 18.47
C HIS A 388 0.14 -9.81 17.01
N TYR A 389 0.87 -10.86 16.68
CA TYR A 389 1.37 -11.09 15.33
C TYR A 389 0.56 -12.17 14.61
N ARG A 390 0.47 -12.08 13.31
CA ARG A 390 -0.22 -13.09 12.50
C ARG A 390 0.56 -14.39 12.40
N LEU A 391 1.87 -14.29 12.47
CA LEU A 391 2.77 -15.42 12.60
C LEU A 391 3.51 -15.31 13.92
N PRO A 392 3.90 -16.44 14.53
CA PRO A 392 4.82 -16.43 15.66
C PRO A 392 6.07 -15.65 15.33
N THR A 393 6.62 -14.95 16.30
CA THR A 393 7.95 -14.37 16.09
C THR A 393 8.98 -15.47 16.06
N ARG A 394 9.95 -15.30 15.18
CA ARG A 394 11.07 -16.20 15.01
C ARG A 394 12.13 -16.05 16.10
N TYR A 395 12.20 -14.86 16.67
CA TYR A 395 13.18 -14.47 17.65
C TYR A 395 12.53 -14.31 19.02
N GLU A 396 13.26 -14.68 20.04
CA GLU A 396 12.87 -14.44 21.41
C GLU A 396 13.53 -13.13 21.88
N SER A 397 12.70 -12.21 22.37
CA SER A 397 13.12 -10.99 23.08
C SER A 397 14.42 -10.33 22.58
N ILE A 398 14.54 -10.07 21.26
CA ILE A 398 15.71 -9.37 20.72
C ILE A 398 15.96 -8.08 21.49
N GLN A 399 14.91 -7.33 21.81
CA GLN A 399 15.00 -6.07 22.50
C GLN A 399 15.56 -6.22 23.94
N SER A 400 15.44 -7.39 24.57
CA SER A 400 16.00 -7.65 25.91
C SER A 400 17.51 -7.66 25.93
N THR A 401 18.15 -8.00 24.81
CA THR A 401 19.62 -8.05 24.67
C THR A 401 20.16 -6.68 24.29
N ASP A 402 21.26 -6.29 24.92
CA ASP A 402 21.99 -5.08 24.55
C ASP A 402 22.98 -5.37 23.41
N HIS A 403 22.69 -4.82 22.25
CA HIS A 403 23.52 -4.95 21.06
C HIS A 403 24.50 -3.78 20.83
N THR A 404 24.48 -2.76 21.69
CA THR A 404 25.25 -1.51 21.48
C THR A 404 26.76 -1.72 21.57
N GLY A 405 27.22 -2.71 22.33
CA GLY A 405 28.64 -3.04 22.43
C GLY A 405 29.23 -3.57 21.10
N GLN A 406 28.42 -4.27 20.30
CA GLN A 406 28.83 -4.82 19.01
C GLN A 406 28.49 -3.89 17.84
N TYR A 407 27.36 -3.19 17.95
CA TYR A 407 26.82 -2.29 16.93
C TYR A 407 26.58 -0.91 17.54
N PRO A 408 27.62 -0.07 17.65
CA PRO A 408 27.55 1.16 18.43
C PRO A 408 26.86 2.33 17.74
N LEU A 409 26.58 2.22 16.43
CA LEU A 409 26.02 3.30 15.63
C LEU A 409 24.54 3.02 15.30
N ILE A 410 23.73 4.08 15.28
CA ILE A 410 22.36 4.02 14.83
C ILE A 410 22.33 4.08 13.30
N LEU A 411 21.70 3.09 12.68
CA LEU A 411 21.48 3.06 11.24
C LEU A 411 20.10 3.59 10.89
N THR A 412 20.05 4.57 10.00
CA THR A 412 18.81 5.07 9.42
C THR A 412 18.88 5.14 7.90
N SER A 413 17.74 5.23 7.24
CA SER A 413 17.67 5.34 5.79
C SER A 413 16.68 6.40 5.34
N GLY A 414 16.85 6.90 4.12
CA GLY A 414 16.01 7.95 3.57
C GLY A 414 16.05 8.01 2.06
N ARG A 415 15.47 9.08 1.54
CA ARG A 415 15.35 9.35 0.09
C ARG A 415 16.43 10.31 -0.39
N LEU A 416 16.71 10.21 -1.68
CA LEU A 416 17.39 11.21 -2.50
C LEU A 416 16.38 11.80 -3.48
N VAL A 417 16.59 13.06 -3.87
CA VAL A 417 15.69 13.73 -4.82
C VAL A 417 15.86 13.23 -6.25
N GLU A 418 17.00 12.66 -6.56
CA GLU A 418 17.35 12.12 -7.88
C GLU A 418 16.63 10.83 -8.20
N TYR A 419 16.16 10.11 -7.19
CA TYR A 419 15.59 8.78 -7.37
C TYR A 419 14.18 8.66 -6.79
N GLU A 420 13.37 7.80 -7.40
CA GLU A 420 12.02 7.48 -7.01
C GLU A 420 11.94 6.07 -6.39
N GLY A 421 11.14 5.88 -5.35
CA GLY A 421 10.81 4.59 -4.76
C GLY A 421 12.01 3.70 -4.49
N GLY A 422 11.99 2.47 -4.98
CA GLY A 422 13.12 1.53 -4.93
C GLY A 422 14.30 1.93 -5.82
N GLY A 423 14.10 2.89 -6.72
CA GLY A 423 15.11 3.44 -7.60
C GLY A 423 15.36 2.65 -8.87
N ASP A 424 14.71 1.52 -9.08
CA ASP A 424 15.03 0.65 -10.21
C ASP A 424 14.80 1.33 -11.56
N GLU A 425 13.67 2.02 -11.74
CA GLU A 425 13.38 2.76 -12.98
C GLU A 425 14.22 4.03 -13.09
N SER A 426 14.35 4.80 -12.00
CA SER A 426 15.12 6.05 -12.01
C SER A 426 16.61 5.81 -12.23
N ARG A 427 17.18 4.72 -11.71
CA ARG A 427 18.58 4.33 -11.96
C ARG A 427 18.84 3.92 -13.40
N SER A 428 17.79 3.60 -14.15
CA SER A 428 17.84 3.33 -15.59
C SER A 428 17.73 4.60 -16.44
N ASN A 429 17.54 5.78 -15.81
CA ASN A 429 17.51 7.08 -16.47
C ASN A 429 18.91 7.72 -16.45
N PRO A 430 19.58 7.91 -17.62
CA PRO A 430 20.95 8.40 -17.66
C PRO A 430 21.13 9.80 -17.04
N TRP A 431 20.16 10.68 -17.20
CA TRP A 431 20.26 12.05 -16.65
C TRP A 431 20.15 12.07 -15.11
N LEU A 432 19.30 11.24 -14.54
CA LEU A 432 19.22 11.10 -13.09
C LEU A 432 20.46 10.38 -12.54
N ALA A 433 20.95 9.38 -13.25
CA ALA A 433 22.16 8.64 -12.89
C ALA A 433 23.40 9.55 -12.84
N GLU A 434 23.50 10.55 -13.71
CA GLU A 434 24.59 11.54 -13.69
C GLU A 434 24.61 12.39 -12.41
N LEU A 435 23.45 12.63 -11.80
CA LEU A 435 23.34 13.46 -10.59
C LEU A 435 23.83 12.73 -9.32
N GLN A 436 23.67 11.42 -9.27
CA GLN A 436 24.12 10.60 -8.14
C GLN A 436 24.49 9.20 -8.62
N GLN A 437 25.77 8.97 -8.87
CA GLN A 437 26.29 7.77 -9.53
C GLN A 437 26.56 6.60 -8.59
N GLU A 438 26.82 6.86 -7.31
CA GLU A 438 27.26 5.81 -6.38
C GLU A 438 26.44 5.87 -5.09
N MET A 439 26.20 4.69 -4.54
CA MET A 439 25.65 4.56 -3.20
C MET A 439 26.68 4.98 -2.15
N PHE A 440 26.20 5.60 -1.08
CA PHE A 440 27.03 6.10 0.00
C PHE A 440 26.40 5.88 1.37
N ALA A 441 27.24 5.99 2.41
CA ALA A 441 26.83 6.13 3.79
C ALA A 441 27.29 7.48 4.32
N GLU A 442 26.38 8.32 4.81
CA GLU A 442 26.73 9.56 5.51
C GLU A 442 27.22 9.22 6.92
N ILE A 443 28.41 9.69 7.25
CA ILE A 443 29.08 9.41 8.52
C ILE A 443 29.56 10.72 9.12
N ASN A 444 29.31 10.90 10.42
CA ASN A 444 29.82 12.09 11.10
C ASN A 444 31.35 12.07 11.15
N PRO A 445 32.05 13.23 11.00
CA PRO A 445 33.51 13.29 11.08
C PRO A 445 34.12 12.68 12.34
N LYS A 446 33.42 12.76 13.49
CA LYS A 446 33.88 12.12 14.72
C LYS A 446 33.92 10.60 14.56
N ASP A 447 32.81 10.00 14.11
CA ASP A 447 32.70 8.56 13.98
C ASP A 447 33.63 8.00 12.89
N ALA A 448 33.82 8.79 11.81
CA ALA A 448 34.78 8.47 10.76
C ALA A 448 36.24 8.44 11.30
N ASN A 449 36.65 9.45 12.07
CA ASN A 449 37.97 9.52 12.68
C ASN A 449 38.17 8.38 13.68
N ASP A 450 37.17 8.07 14.51
CA ASP A 450 37.27 7.00 15.51
C ASP A 450 37.46 5.61 14.84
N ASN A 451 36.99 5.46 13.58
CA ASN A 451 37.11 4.23 12.79
C ASN A 451 38.20 4.29 11.69
N GLY A 452 38.99 5.37 11.62
CA GLY A 452 40.06 5.53 10.63
C GLY A 452 39.55 5.68 9.18
N ILE A 453 38.33 6.11 8.98
CA ILE A 453 37.66 6.23 7.67
C ILE A 453 37.85 7.62 7.11
N LYS A 454 38.21 7.73 5.84
CA LYS A 454 38.30 8.99 5.09
C LYS A 454 37.18 9.08 4.06
N ASP A 455 36.85 10.29 3.68
CA ASP A 455 35.86 10.59 2.67
C ASP A 455 36.17 9.89 1.34
N GLY A 456 35.14 9.32 0.70
CA GLY A 456 35.25 8.63 -0.57
C GLY A 456 35.84 7.21 -0.52
N LEU A 457 36.30 6.71 0.63
CA LEU A 457 36.77 5.33 0.75
C LEU A 457 35.60 4.34 0.77
N ASP A 458 35.87 3.14 0.28
CA ASP A 458 34.97 2.01 0.45
C ASP A 458 34.97 1.53 1.90
N ILE A 459 33.81 1.27 2.43
CA ILE A 459 33.61 0.74 3.77
C ILE A 459 32.67 -0.46 3.75
N TRP A 460 32.83 -1.32 4.72
CA TRP A 460 31.80 -2.26 5.11
C TRP A 460 30.91 -1.64 6.17
N LEU A 461 29.61 -1.77 5.96
CA LEU A 461 28.60 -1.50 6.98
C LEU A 461 27.88 -2.81 7.28
N GLU A 462 27.85 -3.19 8.55
CA GLU A 462 27.16 -4.40 9.02
C GLU A 462 26.01 -4.01 9.94
N GLY A 463 24.82 -4.47 9.61
CA GLY A 463 23.62 -4.31 10.44
C GLY A 463 23.57 -5.32 11.58
N ALA A 464 22.74 -5.05 12.58
CA ALA A 464 22.63 -5.86 13.80
C ALA A 464 22.23 -7.33 13.58
N GLU A 465 21.74 -7.69 12.40
CA GLU A 465 21.41 -9.06 12.00
C GLU A 465 22.52 -9.73 11.18
N GLY A 466 23.70 -9.11 11.10
CA GLY A 466 24.90 -9.65 10.46
C GLY A 466 24.93 -9.56 8.93
N ALA A 467 24.02 -8.82 8.31
CA ALA A 467 24.09 -8.51 6.89
C ALA A 467 25.08 -7.37 6.64
N ARG A 468 25.92 -7.52 5.65
CA ARG A 468 27.00 -6.57 5.31
C ARG A 468 26.75 -5.90 3.97
N LEU A 469 27.06 -4.63 3.90
CA LEU A 469 26.99 -3.81 2.69
C LEU A 469 28.33 -3.17 2.42
N LYS A 470 28.71 -3.06 1.14
CA LYS A 470 29.90 -2.32 0.71
C LYS A 470 29.49 -1.02 0.05
N VAL A 471 29.84 0.11 0.65
CA VAL A 471 29.41 1.44 0.20
C VAL A 471 30.53 2.46 0.32
N LYS A 472 30.40 3.62 -0.37
CA LYS A 472 31.30 4.76 -0.20
C LYS A 472 31.01 5.48 1.11
N ALA A 473 32.05 5.90 1.81
CA ALA A 473 31.92 6.82 2.94
C ALA A 473 31.76 8.25 2.46
N MET A 474 30.71 8.93 2.90
CA MET A 474 30.50 10.36 2.75
C MET A 474 30.60 11.03 4.11
N ILE A 475 31.72 11.70 4.35
CA ILE A 475 31.97 12.33 5.65
C ILE A 475 31.28 13.67 5.72
N THR A 476 30.29 13.79 6.58
CA THR A 476 29.45 14.99 6.65
C THR A 476 28.89 15.25 8.04
N ARG A 477 28.65 16.53 8.35
CA ARG A 477 27.96 16.98 9.57
C ARG A 477 26.44 16.99 9.44
N ARG A 478 25.88 16.53 8.34
CA ARG A 478 24.43 16.38 8.17
C ARG A 478 23.84 15.33 9.11
N VAL A 479 24.64 14.35 9.51
CA VAL A 479 24.28 13.35 10.53
C VAL A 479 24.97 13.66 11.85
N ALA A 480 24.30 13.41 12.95
CA ALA A 480 24.86 13.56 14.29
C ALA A 480 25.93 12.48 14.57
N PRO A 481 26.85 12.72 15.51
CA PRO A 481 27.71 11.65 16.01
C PRO A 481 26.91 10.47 16.50
N GLY A 482 27.35 9.24 16.16
CA GLY A 482 26.65 8.01 16.50
C GLY A 482 25.54 7.61 15.52
N VAL A 483 25.35 8.34 14.41
CA VAL A 483 24.31 8.05 13.41
C VAL A 483 24.92 7.88 12.03
N VAL A 484 24.49 6.84 11.33
CA VAL A 484 24.82 6.57 9.92
C VAL A 484 23.52 6.60 9.10
N PHE A 485 23.53 7.35 8.00
CA PHE A 485 22.43 7.39 7.06
C PHE A 485 22.81 6.73 5.73
N MET A 486 21.89 5.96 5.15
CA MET A 486 22.03 5.40 3.81
C MET A 486 20.77 5.67 2.97
N PRO A 487 20.92 6.08 1.69
CA PRO A 487 19.78 6.14 0.76
C PRO A 487 19.35 4.73 0.35
N PHE A 488 18.03 4.50 0.27
CA PHE A 488 17.49 3.16 -0.03
C PHE A 488 17.19 2.89 -1.51
N HIS A 489 17.55 3.79 -2.41
CA HIS A 489 17.21 3.70 -3.84
C HIS A 489 18.10 2.76 -4.66
N PHE A 490 19.09 2.14 -4.07
CA PHE A 490 20.07 1.34 -4.79
C PHE A 490 19.77 -0.16 -4.70
N GLY A 491 20.33 -0.90 -5.62
CA GLY A 491 20.26 -2.35 -5.72
C GLY A 491 21.14 -2.85 -6.86
N GLY A 492 21.24 -4.17 -7.02
CA GLY A 492 22.10 -4.79 -8.02
C GLY A 492 23.49 -5.16 -7.52
N HIS A 493 23.86 -4.73 -6.30
CA HIS A 493 24.94 -5.32 -5.51
C HIS A 493 24.35 -6.09 -4.33
N PHE A 494 25.06 -7.10 -3.89
CA PHE A 494 24.67 -7.89 -2.72
C PHE A 494 25.91 -8.38 -1.95
N GLU A 495 26.04 -7.91 -0.72
CA GLU A 495 27.19 -8.20 0.15
C GLU A 495 28.54 -7.98 -0.57
N GLY A 496 28.68 -6.83 -1.22
CA GLY A 496 29.88 -6.42 -1.96
C GLY A 496 30.05 -7.03 -3.34
N LYS A 497 29.14 -7.88 -3.79
CA LYS A 497 29.19 -8.51 -5.11
C LYS A 497 28.34 -7.74 -6.12
N ASP A 498 28.95 -7.38 -7.23
CA ASP A 498 28.25 -6.83 -8.40
C ASP A 498 27.47 -7.94 -9.11
N LEU A 499 26.16 -7.76 -9.25
CA LEU A 499 25.27 -8.70 -9.92
C LEU A 499 24.94 -8.28 -11.36
N ARG A 500 25.67 -7.31 -11.91
CA ARG A 500 25.40 -6.77 -13.27
C ARG A 500 25.35 -7.85 -14.34
N ASN A 501 26.23 -8.82 -14.26
CA ASN A 501 26.30 -9.93 -15.21
C ASN A 501 25.09 -10.89 -15.18
N LYS A 502 24.22 -10.76 -14.20
CA LYS A 502 22.98 -11.55 -14.10
C LYS A 502 21.79 -10.88 -14.78
N TYR A 503 21.86 -9.60 -15.07
CA TYR A 503 20.81 -8.92 -15.82
C TYR A 503 20.76 -9.45 -17.27
N PRO A 504 19.56 -9.53 -17.87
CA PRO A 504 19.47 -9.77 -19.30
C PRO A 504 20.31 -8.74 -20.08
N LYS A 505 20.98 -9.18 -21.13
CA LYS A 505 21.91 -8.33 -21.89
C LYS A 505 21.29 -7.02 -22.33
N GLY A 506 21.88 -5.90 -21.93
CA GLY A 506 21.43 -4.55 -22.29
C GLY A 506 20.28 -4.00 -21.45
N SER A 507 19.93 -4.66 -20.34
CA SER A 507 18.85 -4.22 -19.46
C SER A 507 19.31 -3.85 -18.05
N ASP A 508 20.62 -3.89 -17.78
CA ASP A 508 21.14 -3.48 -16.49
C ASP A 508 21.01 -1.94 -16.30
N PRO A 509 20.71 -1.48 -15.09
CA PRO A 509 20.65 -0.05 -14.78
C PRO A 509 21.99 0.66 -14.99
N TYR A 510 21.97 1.96 -15.26
CA TYR A 510 23.19 2.78 -15.32
C TYR A 510 23.91 2.86 -13.99
N VAL A 511 23.16 2.81 -12.90
CA VAL A 511 23.69 2.86 -11.54
C VAL A 511 23.26 1.65 -10.74
N LEU A 512 24.24 0.98 -10.16
CA LEU A 512 24.05 -0.13 -9.23
C LEU A 512 24.65 0.21 -7.86
N GLY A 513 24.18 -0.47 -6.84
CA GLY A 513 24.67 -0.32 -5.49
C GLY A 513 24.04 -1.34 -4.55
N GLU A 514 24.35 -1.25 -3.29
CA GLU A 514 23.77 -2.10 -2.26
C GLU A 514 22.34 -1.67 -1.91
N ALA A 515 21.50 -2.60 -1.54
CA ALA A 515 20.19 -2.31 -0.99
C ALA A 515 20.30 -1.96 0.50
N ALA A 516 20.13 -0.69 0.87
CA ALA A 516 20.25 -0.24 2.27
C ALA A 516 19.43 -1.10 3.25
N ASN A 517 18.25 -1.51 2.84
CA ASN A 517 17.33 -2.31 3.65
C ASN A 517 17.86 -3.73 3.94
N THR A 518 18.92 -4.18 3.25
CA THR A 518 19.58 -5.46 3.57
C THR A 518 20.16 -5.47 4.99
N ALA A 519 20.70 -4.34 5.44
CA ALA A 519 21.27 -4.20 6.79
C ALA A 519 20.25 -3.79 7.86
N LEU A 520 18.99 -3.56 7.48
CA LEU A 520 17.94 -3.16 8.40
C LEU A 520 17.17 -4.35 8.95
N THR A 521 16.53 -4.15 10.10
CA THR A 521 15.92 -5.21 10.89
C THR A 521 14.66 -5.81 10.26
N TYR A 522 14.32 -7.02 10.69
CA TYR A 522 13.04 -7.65 10.40
C TYR A 522 11.86 -7.04 11.17
N GLY A 523 12.13 -6.15 12.15
CA GLY A 523 11.10 -5.52 12.97
C GLY A 523 10.01 -4.84 12.15
N TYR A 524 8.83 -4.76 12.71
CA TYR A 524 7.68 -4.11 12.08
C TYR A 524 6.67 -3.62 13.10
N ASP A 525 5.96 -2.57 12.73
CA ASP A 525 4.86 -2.03 13.52
C ASP A 525 3.72 -3.05 13.64
N SER A 526 3.29 -3.35 14.86
CA SER A 526 2.26 -4.37 15.11
C SER A 526 0.87 -3.99 14.61
N VAL A 527 0.60 -2.70 14.39
CA VAL A 527 -0.68 -2.20 13.89
C VAL A 527 -0.71 -2.18 12.37
N THR A 528 0.27 -1.54 11.75
CA THR A 528 0.32 -1.32 10.30
C THR A 528 1.04 -2.41 9.56
N GLN A 529 1.85 -3.21 10.22
CA GLN A 529 2.76 -4.21 9.65
C GLN A 529 3.86 -3.58 8.78
N MET A 530 4.13 -2.29 8.96
CA MET A 530 5.22 -1.59 8.30
C MET A 530 6.55 -1.99 8.93
N GLN A 531 7.55 -2.23 8.08
CA GLN A 531 8.89 -2.62 8.53
C GLN A 531 9.63 -1.47 9.20
N GLU A 532 10.48 -1.78 10.17
CA GLU A 532 11.35 -0.82 10.85
C GLU A 532 12.57 -0.49 9.98
N THR A 533 12.39 0.38 9.00
CA THR A 533 13.45 0.75 8.05
C THR A 533 14.18 2.04 8.41
N LYS A 534 13.89 2.64 9.56
CA LYS A 534 14.41 3.96 9.93
C LYS A 534 15.21 3.97 11.24
N CYS A 535 15.24 2.87 11.95
CA CYS A 535 15.98 2.77 13.19
C CYS A 535 16.46 1.34 13.42
N SER A 536 17.78 1.14 13.35
CA SER A 536 18.46 -0.11 13.69
C SER A 536 19.85 0.25 14.23
N LEU A 537 20.66 -0.76 14.49
CA LEU A 537 22.05 -0.57 14.89
C LEU A 537 23.00 -1.09 13.80
N CYS A 538 24.19 -0.52 13.72
CA CYS A 538 25.24 -0.98 12.81
C CYS A 538 26.64 -0.73 13.38
N LYS A 539 27.61 -1.33 12.72
CA LYS A 539 29.04 -0.99 12.80
C LYS A 539 29.58 -0.69 11.41
N ILE A 540 30.67 0.06 11.34
CA ILE A 540 31.37 0.41 10.11
C ILE A 540 32.85 0.04 10.23
N GLU A 541 33.45 -0.36 9.13
CA GLU A 541 34.89 -0.66 9.05
C GLU A 541 35.42 -0.39 7.63
N LEU A 542 36.73 -0.16 7.47
CA LEU A 542 37.35 -0.05 6.15
C LEU A 542 37.15 -1.36 5.36
N ALA A 543 36.88 -1.24 4.03
CA ALA A 543 36.72 -2.39 3.15
C ALA A 543 38.02 -2.94 2.60
#